data_3dbcc0fe22def0c882d3cf0e83ea03b4
#
_entry.id   3dbcc0fe22def0c882d3cf0e83ea03b4
#
_cell.length_a   1.000
_cell.length_b   1.000
_cell.length_c   1.000
_cell.angle_alpha   90.00
_cell.angle_beta   90.00
_cell.angle_gamma   90.00
#
_symmetry.space_group_name_H-M   'P 1'
#
loop_
_entity.id
_entity.type
_entity.pdbx_description
1 polymer ?
#
loop_
_entity_poly.entity_id
_entity_poly.type
_entity_poly.pdbx_seq_one_letter_code
_entity_poly.pdbx_strand_id
1 'polypeptide(L)'
;QEDPTQKSYLFQAFKQLNRVAEIFSATGSKGLKVEFLLNLFRKLFRDLKLPFEGEPLQGLQVMGVLESRNLDFRRVIICDVNEGSFPPGGGIQSMIPMNLRKAFRLPVQEQNDAIYAYTFYRLLHRAQEVHLIYTTAGEQGKASEMSRFIQQMRVELPISKPESVLVPVNLTPNQPITLTKTPDMLAILSRYFKPMGEE
;
A
#
# COMPACT_ATOMS: atom_id res chain seq x y z
N GLN A 1 -26.73 -10.63 -3.70
CA GLN A 1 -26.43 -9.19 -3.71
C GLN A 1 -25.06 -9.03 -4.32
N GLU A 2 -25.03 -8.45 -5.53
CA GLU A 2 -23.76 -8.17 -6.20
C GLU A 2 -23.06 -7.01 -5.47
N ASP A 3 -21.86 -7.25 -5.06
CA ASP A 3 -21.01 -6.26 -4.37
C ASP A 3 -20.73 -5.09 -5.33
N PRO A 4 -21.11 -3.84 -4.98
CA PRO A 4 -20.87 -2.66 -5.83
C PRO A 4 -19.39 -2.47 -6.13
N THR A 5 -18.50 -2.94 -5.25
CA THR A 5 -17.05 -2.89 -5.43
C THR A 5 -16.62 -3.77 -6.59
N GLN A 6 -17.18 -4.98 -6.73
CA GLN A 6 -16.88 -5.89 -7.83
C GLN A 6 -17.30 -5.31 -9.18
N LYS A 7 -18.46 -4.65 -9.24
CA LYS A 7 -18.92 -3.96 -10.47
C LYS A 7 -17.94 -2.86 -10.89
N SER A 8 -17.45 -2.09 -9.93
CA SER A 8 -16.48 -1.03 -10.20
C SER A 8 -15.15 -1.58 -10.72
N TYR A 9 -14.68 -2.71 -10.16
CA TYR A 9 -13.50 -3.41 -10.68
C TYR A 9 -13.69 -3.89 -12.12
N LEU A 10 -14.79 -4.56 -12.39
CA LEU A 10 -15.09 -5.07 -13.73
C LEU A 10 -15.22 -3.93 -14.76
N PHE A 11 -15.88 -2.84 -14.38
CA PHE A 11 -16.03 -1.68 -15.25
C PHE A 11 -14.68 -1.03 -15.59
N GLN A 12 -13.82 -0.83 -14.60
CA GLN A 12 -12.48 -0.28 -14.83
C GLN A 12 -11.60 -1.22 -15.66
N ALA A 13 -11.66 -2.53 -15.38
CA ALA A 13 -10.97 -3.54 -16.17
C ALA A 13 -11.43 -3.50 -17.64
N PHE A 14 -12.72 -3.48 -17.88
CA PHE A 14 -13.31 -3.38 -19.23
C PHE A 14 -12.86 -2.11 -19.96
N LYS A 15 -12.87 -0.96 -19.28
CA LYS A 15 -12.38 0.31 -19.82
C LYS A 15 -10.91 0.24 -20.26
N GLN A 16 -10.05 -0.38 -19.46
CA GLN A 16 -8.65 -0.54 -19.82
C GLN A 16 -8.46 -1.52 -20.99
N LEU A 17 -9.22 -2.60 -21.02
CA LEU A 17 -9.19 -3.56 -22.14
C LEU A 17 -9.59 -2.90 -23.46
N ASN A 18 -10.66 -2.12 -23.45
CA ASN A 18 -11.11 -1.40 -24.65
C ASN A 18 -10.05 -0.39 -25.11
N ARG A 19 -9.44 0.34 -24.19
CA ARG A 19 -8.36 1.29 -24.52
C ARG A 19 -7.17 0.59 -25.18
N VAL A 20 -6.81 -0.56 -24.68
CA VAL A 20 -5.71 -1.37 -25.27
C VAL A 20 -6.13 -1.87 -26.66
N ALA A 21 -7.35 -2.37 -26.82
CA ALA A 21 -7.87 -2.83 -28.10
C ALA A 21 -7.91 -1.70 -29.16
N GLU A 22 -8.32 -0.50 -28.78
CA GLU A 22 -8.29 0.69 -29.64
C GLU A 22 -6.87 1.03 -30.10
N ILE A 23 -5.91 1.05 -29.18
CA ILE A 23 -4.49 1.33 -29.49
C ILE A 23 -3.97 0.31 -30.48
N PHE A 24 -4.24 -0.99 -30.27
CA PHE A 24 -3.77 -2.04 -31.17
C PHE A 24 -4.46 -2.00 -32.55
N SER A 25 -5.73 -1.67 -32.59
CA SER A 25 -6.43 -1.52 -33.88
C SER A 25 -5.89 -0.32 -34.68
N ALA A 26 -5.57 0.79 -34.01
CA ALA A 26 -5.01 1.98 -34.65
C ALA A 26 -3.56 1.79 -35.12
N THR A 27 -2.77 1.00 -34.40
CA THR A 27 -1.33 0.81 -34.69
C THR A 27 -1.08 -0.31 -35.72
N GLY A 28 -2.11 -1.07 -36.10
CA GLY A 28 -1.99 -2.15 -37.10
C GLY A 28 -1.04 -3.28 -36.67
N SER A 29 -0.92 -3.55 -35.42
CA SER A 29 0.03 -4.49 -34.83
C SER A 29 -0.31 -5.94 -35.14
N LYS A 30 0.14 -6.40 -36.30
CA LYS A 30 0.12 -7.81 -36.68
C LYS A 30 1.33 -8.51 -36.05
N GLY A 31 1.10 -9.57 -35.28
CA GLY A 31 2.17 -10.46 -34.81
C GLY A 31 2.72 -10.20 -33.42
N LEU A 32 1.96 -9.59 -32.51
CA LEU A 32 2.36 -9.48 -31.11
C LEU A 32 2.34 -10.86 -30.44
N LYS A 33 3.44 -11.21 -29.78
CA LYS A 33 3.52 -12.44 -29.00
C LYS A 33 2.57 -12.39 -27.81
N VAL A 34 1.91 -13.51 -27.54
CA VAL A 34 0.95 -13.64 -26.41
C VAL A 34 1.60 -13.29 -25.07
N GLU A 35 2.87 -13.64 -24.88
CA GLU A 35 3.64 -13.30 -23.68
C GLU A 35 3.77 -11.80 -23.46
N PHE A 36 3.99 -11.03 -24.53
CA PHE A 36 4.03 -9.58 -24.46
C PHE A 36 2.68 -9.01 -24.02
N LEU A 37 1.58 -9.50 -24.57
CA LEU A 37 0.23 -9.09 -24.20
C LEU A 37 -0.07 -9.39 -22.73
N LEU A 38 0.27 -10.59 -22.25
CA LEU A 38 0.08 -10.98 -20.87
C LEU A 38 0.88 -10.08 -19.90
N ASN A 39 2.11 -9.74 -20.25
CA ASN A 39 2.95 -8.87 -19.44
C ASN A 39 2.40 -7.43 -19.43
N LEU A 40 1.91 -6.95 -20.58
CA LEU A 40 1.25 -5.65 -20.68
C LEU A 40 0.00 -5.59 -19.81
N PHE A 41 -0.86 -6.61 -19.88
CA PHE A 41 -2.05 -6.70 -19.04
C PHE A 41 -1.69 -6.72 -17.55
N ARG A 42 -0.75 -7.57 -17.14
CA ARG A 42 -0.31 -7.60 -15.74
C ARG A 42 0.17 -6.24 -15.25
N LYS A 43 0.89 -5.50 -16.08
CA LYS A 43 1.35 -4.15 -15.74
C LYS A 43 0.20 -3.18 -15.63
N LEU A 44 -0.74 -3.16 -16.59
CA LEU A 44 -1.90 -2.27 -16.59
C LEU A 44 -2.82 -2.53 -15.39
N PHE A 45 -3.05 -3.81 -15.04
CA PHE A 45 -3.91 -4.14 -13.91
C PHE A 45 -3.24 -3.91 -12.55
N ARG A 46 -1.90 -3.98 -12.46
CA ARG A 46 -1.16 -3.67 -11.23
C ARG A 46 -1.33 -2.21 -10.84
N ASP A 47 -1.35 -1.32 -11.82
CA ASP A 47 -1.43 0.13 -11.62
C ASP A 47 -2.89 0.64 -11.58
N LEU A 48 -3.87 -0.26 -11.67
CA LEU A 48 -5.28 0.08 -11.66
C LEU A 48 -5.70 0.53 -10.25
N LYS A 49 -6.00 1.81 -10.12
CA LYS A 49 -6.53 2.39 -8.88
C LYS A 49 -8.04 2.55 -9.02
N LEU A 50 -8.76 2.08 -8.00
CA LEU A 50 -10.18 2.34 -7.86
C LEU A 50 -10.38 3.50 -6.90
N PRO A 51 -11.13 4.53 -7.31
CA PRO A 51 -11.57 5.52 -6.36
C PRO A 51 -12.61 4.87 -5.43
N PHE A 52 -12.35 4.91 -4.13
CA PHE A 52 -13.37 4.60 -3.14
C PHE A 52 -14.24 5.84 -2.99
N GLU A 53 -15.54 5.70 -3.27
CA GLU A 53 -16.53 6.67 -2.90
C GLU A 53 -16.91 6.39 -1.43
N GLY A 54 -16.37 7.17 -0.52
CA GLY A 54 -16.72 7.14 0.89
C GLY A 54 -17.37 8.46 1.28
N GLU A 55 -18.24 8.44 2.27
CA GLU A 55 -18.74 9.68 2.86
C GLU A 55 -17.62 10.36 3.66
N PRO A 56 -17.13 11.52 3.21
CA PRO A 56 -16.12 12.25 3.96
C PRO A 56 -16.72 12.70 5.30
N LEU A 57 -15.95 12.51 6.37
CA LEU A 57 -16.27 12.99 7.73
C LEU A 57 -17.31 12.18 8.51
N GLN A 58 -17.79 11.05 8.02
CA GLN A 58 -18.67 10.15 8.79
C GLN A 58 -18.06 8.75 8.91
N GLY A 59 -18.24 8.14 10.08
CA GLY A 59 -17.77 6.78 10.36
C GLY A 59 -16.26 6.65 10.49
N LEU A 60 -15.76 5.46 10.17
CA LEU A 60 -14.33 5.15 10.20
C LEU A 60 -13.63 5.76 8.98
N GLN A 61 -12.64 6.61 9.24
CA GLN A 61 -11.81 7.21 8.22
C GLN A 61 -10.46 6.48 8.16
N VAL A 62 -10.09 5.94 7.00
CA VAL A 62 -8.79 5.33 6.74
C VAL A 62 -8.05 6.18 5.73
N MET A 63 -6.92 6.76 6.15
CA MET A 63 -6.17 7.70 5.34
C MET A 63 -4.69 7.63 5.68
N GLY A 64 -3.85 8.15 4.81
CA GLY A 64 -2.44 8.35 5.11
C GLY A 64 -2.24 9.47 6.14
N VAL A 65 -1.10 9.45 6.81
CA VAL A 65 -0.80 10.44 7.86
C VAL A 65 -0.75 11.86 7.30
N LEU A 66 -0.24 12.05 6.09
CA LEU A 66 -0.15 13.37 5.49
C LEU A 66 -1.52 13.92 5.05
N GLU A 67 -2.46 13.06 4.71
CA GLU A 67 -3.83 13.40 4.34
C GLU A 67 -4.66 13.81 5.54
N SER A 68 -4.25 13.44 6.76
CA SER A 68 -4.91 13.81 8.00
C SER A 68 -4.65 15.25 8.46
N ARG A 69 -3.89 16.04 7.67
CA ARG A 69 -3.55 17.43 8.00
C ARG A 69 -4.80 18.26 8.30
N ASN A 70 -4.73 19.00 9.41
CA ASN A 70 -5.80 19.88 9.90
C ASN A 70 -7.12 19.18 10.27
N LEU A 71 -7.14 17.84 10.34
CA LEU A 71 -8.27 17.10 10.83
C LEU A 71 -8.07 16.75 12.31
N ASP A 72 -9.17 16.80 13.07
CA ASP A 72 -9.21 16.42 14.47
C ASP A 72 -10.10 15.18 14.62
N PHE A 73 -9.60 14.20 15.36
CA PHE A 73 -10.33 12.95 15.61
C PHE A 73 -10.43 12.68 17.09
N ARG A 74 -11.56 12.15 17.51
CA ARG A 74 -11.78 11.72 18.90
C ARG A 74 -10.94 10.49 19.25
N ARG A 75 -10.85 9.52 18.31
CA ARG A 75 -10.06 8.30 18.43
C ARG A 75 -9.12 8.22 17.24
N VAL A 76 -7.85 7.96 17.52
CA VAL A 76 -6.80 7.85 16.51
C VAL A 76 -6.12 6.50 16.66
N ILE A 77 -6.03 5.76 15.56
CA ILE A 77 -5.28 4.51 15.46
C ILE A 77 -4.23 4.70 14.38
N ILE A 78 -2.96 4.67 14.75
CA ILE A 78 -1.85 4.77 13.81
C ILE A 78 -1.19 3.40 13.72
N CYS A 79 -1.19 2.83 12.53
CA CYS A 79 -0.57 1.54 12.24
C CYS A 79 0.84 1.74 11.71
N ASP A 80 1.67 0.70 11.90
CA ASP A 80 3.04 0.63 11.37
C ASP A 80 3.95 1.75 11.89
N VAL A 81 3.85 2.05 13.21
CA VAL A 81 4.66 3.08 13.87
C VAL A 81 6.03 2.50 14.21
N ASN A 82 6.73 2.04 13.17
CA ASN A 82 8.06 1.48 13.23
C ASN A 82 9.12 2.44 12.69
N GLU A 83 10.32 2.37 13.21
CA GLU A 83 11.43 3.16 12.69
C GLU A 83 11.73 2.78 11.25
N GLY A 84 11.85 3.79 10.39
CA GLY A 84 12.02 3.60 8.95
C GLY A 84 10.72 3.49 8.14
N SER A 85 9.58 3.19 8.78
CA SER A 85 8.24 3.25 8.18
C SER A 85 7.54 4.55 8.58
N PHE A 86 7.56 4.87 9.88
CA PHE A 86 7.01 6.11 10.39
C PHE A 86 7.86 6.68 11.55
N PRO A 87 8.68 7.72 11.30
CA PRO A 87 8.88 8.42 10.04
C PRO A 87 9.56 7.53 8.98
N PRO A 88 9.26 7.78 7.68
CA PRO A 88 9.84 6.99 6.61
C PRO A 88 11.36 7.12 6.63
N GLY A 89 12.02 5.96 6.65
CA GLY A 89 13.46 5.87 6.53
C GLY A 89 13.91 6.13 5.10
N GLY A 90 15.18 6.41 4.97
CA GLY A 90 15.80 6.62 3.67
C GLY A 90 16.14 8.08 3.44
N GLY A 91 17.42 8.37 3.41
CA GLY A 91 17.91 9.67 3.01
C GLY A 91 17.53 9.97 1.57
N ILE A 92 17.43 11.24 1.23
CA ILE A 92 17.26 11.67 -0.15
C ILE A 92 18.48 11.17 -0.92
N GLN A 93 18.28 10.15 -1.75
CA GLN A 93 19.33 9.66 -2.64
C GLN A 93 19.66 10.76 -3.65
N SER A 94 20.81 11.37 -3.49
CA SER A 94 21.25 12.47 -4.34
C SER A 94 22.76 12.45 -4.45
N MET A 95 23.27 12.77 -5.63
CA MET A 95 24.70 12.98 -5.86
C MET A 95 25.22 14.29 -5.22
N ILE A 96 24.30 15.16 -4.77
CA ILE A 96 24.66 16.43 -4.12
C ILE A 96 24.91 16.18 -2.63
N PRO A 97 26.09 16.43 -2.10
CA PRO A 97 26.40 16.30 -0.68
C PRO A 97 25.48 17.15 0.22
N MET A 98 25.22 16.65 1.45
CA MET A 98 24.30 17.27 2.39
C MET A 98 24.65 18.72 2.73
N ASN A 99 25.94 19.03 2.89
CA ASN A 99 26.43 20.39 3.18
C ASN A 99 26.09 21.37 2.07
N LEU A 100 26.25 20.97 0.81
CA LEU A 100 25.87 21.79 -0.34
C LEU A 100 24.35 21.95 -0.43
N ARG A 101 23.59 20.89 -0.15
CA ARG A 101 22.12 20.98 -0.11
C ARG A 101 21.67 22.01 0.92
N LYS A 102 22.25 22.00 2.12
CA LYS A 102 21.95 23.02 3.16
C LYS A 102 22.33 24.42 2.72
N ALA A 103 23.52 24.59 2.13
CA ALA A 103 24.00 25.89 1.68
C ALA A 103 23.10 26.49 0.58
N PHE A 104 22.60 25.66 -0.33
CA PHE A 104 21.72 26.11 -1.43
C PHE A 104 20.23 25.96 -1.12
N ARG A 105 19.85 25.70 0.13
CA ARG A 105 18.45 25.53 0.58
C ARG A 105 17.67 24.48 -0.20
N LEU A 106 18.35 23.44 -0.65
CA LEU A 106 17.70 22.28 -1.27
C LEU A 106 17.03 21.43 -0.19
N PRO A 107 15.96 20.67 -0.55
CA PRO A 107 15.27 19.81 0.40
C PRO A 107 16.23 18.84 1.10
N VAL A 108 16.16 18.76 2.41
CA VAL A 108 16.96 17.85 3.25
C VAL A 108 16.03 16.94 4.05
N GLN A 109 16.55 15.79 4.49
CA GLN A 109 15.75 14.80 5.21
C GLN A 109 15.16 15.34 6.51
N GLU A 110 15.90 16.21 7.21
CA GLU A 110 15.43 16.82 8.46
C GLU A 110 14.14 17.61 8.29
N GLN A 111 13.91 18.20 7.13
CA GLN A 111 12.66 18.90 6.84
C GLN A 111 11.48 17.93 6.69
N ASN A 112 11.70 16.78 6.04
CA ASN A 112 10.69 15.75 5.93
C ASN A 112 10.36 15.17 7.30
N ASP A 113 11.38 14.85 8.09
CA ASP A 113 11.20 14.32 9.45
C ASP A 113 10.41 15.31 10.33
N ALA A 114 10.67 16.61 10.19
CA ALA A 114 9.93 17.65 10.90
C ALA A 114 8.45 17.71 10.48
N ILE A 115 8.14 17.49 9.20
CA ILE A 115 6.74 17.44 8.72
C ILE A 115 6.01 16.24 9.31
N TYR A 116 6.65 15.06 9.32
CA TYR A 116 6.06 13.85 9.92
C TYR A 116 5.88 14.01 11.44
N ALA A 117 6.87 14.57 12.14
CA ALA A 117 6.79 14.86 13.57
C ALA A 117 5.64 15.81 13.86
N TYR A 118 5.54 16.92 13.14
CA TYR A 118 4.45 17.88 13.29
C TYR A 118 3.09 17.21 13.08
N THR A 119 2.93 16.43 12.01
CA THR A 119 1.66 15.77 11.70
C THR A 119 1.29 14.75 12.78
N PHE A 120 2.27 13.98 13.26
CA PHE A 120 2.08 13.03 14.35
C PHE A 120 1.58 13.70 15.62
N TYR A 121 2.32 14.68 16.15
CA TYR A 121 1.92 15.38 17.37
C TYR A 121 0.62 16.15 17.20
N ARG A 122 0.36 16.69 16.02
CA ARG A 122 -0.89 17.39 15.72
C ARG A 122 -2.11 16.47 15.79
N LEU A 123 -2.00 15.24 15.29
CA LEU A 123 -3.04 14.23 15.38
C LEU A 123 -3.36 13.85 16.84
N LEU A 124 -2.31 13.75 17.67
CA LEU A 124 -2.45 13.36 19.06
C LEU A 124 -3.04 14.48 19.94
N HIS A 125 -2.79 15.73 19.59
CA HIS A 125 -3.07 16.89 20.43
C HIS A 125 -4.53 17.01 20.89
N ARG A 126 -5.50 16.64 20.02
CA ARG A 126 -6.93 16.73 20.33
C ARG A 126 -7.62 15.37 20.44
N ALA A 127 -6.89 14.29 20.29
CA ALA A 127 -7.42 12.96 20.43
C ALA A 127 -7.70 12.64 21.91
N GLN A 128 -8.83 12.02 22.17
CA GLN A 128 -9.17 11.52 23.53
C GLN A 128 -8.61 10.13 23.75
N GLU A 129 -8.46 9.35 22.68
CA GLU A 129 -8.00 7.98 22.71
C GLU A 129 -7.02 7.76 21.55
N VAL A 130 -5.85 7.22 21.85
CA VAL A 130 -4.76 7.02 20.89
C VAL A 130 -4.22 5.61 21.00
N HIS A 131 -4.21 4.91 19.87
CA HIS A 131 -3.60 3.60 19.73
C HIS A 131 -2.45 3.68 18.72
N LEU A 132 -1.24 3.34 19.16
CA LEU A 132 -0.06 3.28 18.32
C LEU A 132 0.33 1.82 18.17
N ILE A 133 0.25 1.32 16.94
CA ILE A 133 0.51 -0.08 16.62
C ILE A 133 1.85 -0.17 15.90
N TYR A 134 2.74 -0.98 16.44
CA TYR A 134 4.03 -1.27 15.83
C TYR A 134 4.34 -2.76 15.89
N THR A 135 5.20 -3.22 15.02
CA THR A 135 5.61 -4.61 14.91
C THR A 135 6.95 -4.81 15.60
N THR A 136 7.07 -5.82 16.45
CA THR A 136 8.33 -6.19 17.12
C THR A 136 9.13 -7.21 16.33
N ALA A 137 8.46 -8.01 15.48
CA ALA A 137 9.08 -9.01 14.62
C ALA A 137 9.12 -8.47 13.18
N GLY A 138 10.32 -8.27 12.66
CA GLY A 138 10.52 -7.85 11.26
C GLY A 138 10.45 -9.03 10.30
N GLU A 139 10.27 -8.73 9.02
CA GLU A 139 10.41 -9.72 7.95
C GLU A 139 11.83 -10.30 7.93
N GLN A 140 11.95 -11.61 7.67
CA GLN A 140 13.22 -12.34 7.58
C GLN A 140 14.06 -12.35 8.87
N GLY A 141 13.43 -12.26 10.06
CA GLY A 141 14.15 -12.37 11.33
C GLY A 141 14.94 -11.12 11.74
N LYS A 142 14.80 -10.01 11.02
CA LYS A 142 15.30 -8.71 11.49
C LYS A 142 14.33 -8.15 12.52
N ALA A 143 14.86 -7.72 13.67
CA ALA A 143 14.06 -7.01 14.66
C ALA A 143 13.53 -5.70 14.05
N SER A 144 12.24 -5.49 14.15
CA SER A 144 11.63 -4.20 13.79
C SER A 144 11.63 -3.31 15.02
N GLU A 145 12.15 -2.12 14.89
CA GLU A 145 12.29 -1.18 16.01
C GLU A 145 11.06 -0.26 16.11
N MET A 146 10.67 0.02 17.33
CA MET A 146 9.65 1.01 17.64
C MET A 146 10.10 2.41 17.17
N SER A 147 9.19 3.16 16.53
CA SER A 147 9.46 4.52 16.06
C SER A 147 10.03 5.43 17.17
N ARG A 148 10.97 6.27 16.78
CA ARG A 148 11.53 7.33 17.63
C ARG A 148 10.47 8.26 18.21
N PHE A 149 9.34 8.45 17.55
CA PHE A 149 8.25 9.27 18.05
C PHE A 149 7.59 8.68 19.30
N ILE A 150 7.39 7.35 19.33
CA ILE A 150 6.88 6.68 20.55
C ILE A 150 7.91 6.78 21.66
N GLN A 151 9.19 6.56 21.34
CA GLN A 151 10.26 6.68 22.35
C GLN A 151 10.31 8.07 22.95
N GLN A 152 10.26 9.11 22.11
CA GLN A 152 10.23 10.51 22.53
C GLN A 152 9.04 10.81 23.42
N MET A 153 7.84 10.37 23.02
CA MET A 153 6.63 10.53 23.83
C MET A 153 6.77 9.91 25.23
N ARG A 154 7.38 8.72 25.32
CA ARG A 154 7.59 8.03 26.61
C ARG A 154 8.52 8.79 27.56
N VAL A 155 9.45 9.57 27.00
CA VAL A 155 10.41 10.36 27.77
C VAL A 155 9.87 11.74 28.12
N GLU A 156 9.23 12.40 27.16
CA GLU A 156 8.83 13.82 27.28
C GLU A 156 7.46 14.02 27.91
N LEU A 157 6.53 13.08 27.71
CA LEU A 157 5.19 13.21 28.23
C LEU A 157 5.05 12.42 29.55
N PRO A 158 4.37 13.00 30.57
CA PRO A 158 4.06 12.30 31.81
C PRO A 158 2.94 11.27 31.58
N ILE A 159 3.16 10.32 30.69
CA ILE A 159 2.21 9.25 30.42
C ILE A 159 2.31 8.23 31.56
N SER A 160 1.30 8.21 32.40
CA SER A 160 1.20 7.20 33.45
C SER A 160 0.94 5.82 32.81
N LYS A 161 1.99 5.04 32.64
CA LYS A 161 2.00 3.64 32.17
C LYS A 161 1.26 3.42 30.83
N PRO A 162 1.98 3.46 29.71
CA PRO A 162 1.39 3.02 28.46
C PRO A 162 0.98 1.54 28.58
N GLU A 163 -0.26 1.25 28.28
CA GLU A 163 -0.70 -0.14 28.16
C GLU A 163 -0.10 -0.72 26.88
N SER A 164 0.67 -1.80 27.02
CA SER A 164 1.25 -2.50 25.89
C SER A 164 0.61 -3.88 25.79
N VAL A 165 -0.07 -4.12 24.68
CA VAL A 165 -0.68 -5.43 24.38
C VAL A 165 0.07 -6.07 23.24
N LEU A 166 0.64 -7.25 23.50
CA LEU A 166 1.22 -8.07 22.45
C LEU A 166 0.11 -8.91 21.79
N VAL A 167 -0.14 -8.65 20.54
CA VAL A 167 -1.07 -9.46 19.74
C VAL A 167 -0.25 -10.38 18.83
N PRO A 168 -0.21 -11.69 19.09
CA PRO A 168 0.42 -12.62 18.17
C PRO A 168 -0.40 -12.66 16.88
N VAL A 169 0.22 -12.32 15.77
CA VAL A 169 -0.42 -12.45 14.45
C VAL A 169 -0.29 -13.89 14.01
N ASN A 170 -1.33 -14.68 14.22
CA ASN A 170 -1.45 -15.99 13.60
C ASN A 170 -1.85 -15.80 12.14
N LEU A 171 -0.86 -15.77 11.27
CA LEU A 171 -1.10 -15.85 9.83
C LEU A 171 -1.62 -17.27 9.54
N THR A 172 -2.93 -17.44 9.48
CA THR A 172 -3.49 -18.63 8.84
C THR A 172 -3.06 -18.57 7.38
N PRO A 173 -2.28 -19.54 6.89
CA PRO A 173 -1.90 -19.54 5.49
C PRO A 173 -3.16 -19.50 4.64
N ASN A 174 -3.21 -18.61 3.66
CA ASN A 174 -4.30 -18.58 2.69
C ASN A 174 -4.46 -20.00 2.14
N GLN A 175 -5.66 -20.56 2.28
CA GLN A 175 -5.94 -21.85 1.68
C GLN A 175 -5.71 -21.72 0.17
N PRO A 176 -4.89 -22.59 -0.43
CA PRO A 176 -4.68 -22.55 -1.86
C PRO A 176 -6.01 -22.73 -2.57
N ILE A 177 -6.27 -21.87 -3.56
CA ILE A 177 -7.44 -22.05 -4.43
C ILE A 177 -7.23 -23.34 -5.21
N THR A 178 -7.94 -24.39 -4.81
CA THR A 178 -7.87 -25.68 -5.46
C THR A 178 -8.99 -25.76 -6.49
N LEU A 179 -8.62 -25.77 -7.76
CA LEU A 179 -9.55 -26.00 -8.86
C LEU A 179 -9.56 -27.49 -9.19
N THR A 180 -10.70 -28.13 -9.00
CA THR A 180 -10.88 -29.53 -9.42
C THR A 180 -10.98 -29.59 -10.93
N LYS A 181 -10.10 -30.33 -11.56
CA LYS A 181 -10.12 -30.55 -13.02
C LYS A 181 -11.29 -31.48 -13.36
N THR A 182 -12.43 -30.88 -13.68
CA THR A 182 -13.58 -31.65 -14.19
C THR A 182 -13.34 -32.04 -15.66
N PRO A 183 -13.98 -33.11 -16.16
CA PRO A 183 -13.86 -33.51 -17.57
C PRO A 183 -14.18 -32.35 -18.55
N ASP A 184 -15.18 -31.56 -18.24
CA ASP A 184 -15.56 -30.39 -19.05
C ASP A 184 -14.47 -29.31 -19.09
N MET A 185 -13.84 -29.04 -17.95
CA MET A 185 -12.70 -28.11 -17.87
C MET A 185 -11.50 -28.65 -18.65
N LEU A 186 -11.23 -29.95 -18.57
CA LEU A 186 -10.15 -30.57 -19.35
C LEU A 186 -10.43 -30.53 -20.86
N ALA A 187 -11.70 -30.70 -21.26
CA ALA A 187 -12.11 -30.58 -22.66
C ALA A 187 -11.94 -29.14 -23.20
N ILE A 188 -12.20 -28.14 -22.37
CA ILE A 188 -11.94 -26.72 -22.70
C ILE A 188 -10.44 -26.48 -22.78
N LEU A 189 -9.69 -26.90 -21.79
CA LEU A 189 -8.23 -26.69 -21.74
C LEU A 189 -7.51 -27.37 -22.89
N SER A 190 -7.94 -28.57 -23.32
CA SER A 190 -7.35 -29.30 -24.44
C SER A 190 -7.46 -28.55 -25.78
N ARG A 191 -8.45 -27.68 -25.94
CA ARG A 191 -8.59 -26.82 -27.14
C ARG A 191 -7.51 -25.73 -27.22
N TYR A 192 -6.94 -25.36 -26.09
CA TYR A 192 -5.93 -24.31 -25.99
C TYR A 192 -4.50 -24.87 -25.82
N PHE A 193 -4.37 -26.13 -25.45
CA PHE A 193 -3.09 -26.83 -25.36
C PHE A 193 -2.81 -27.52 -26.69
N LYS A 194 -2.04 -26.86 -27.57
CA LYS A 194 -1.32 -27.59 -28.61
C LYS A 194 -0.08 -28.18 -27.96
N PRO A 195 0.18 -29.49 -28.03
CA PRO A 195 1.44 -30.03 -27.58
C PRO A 195 2.57 -29.37 -28.38
N MET A 196 3.60 -28.85 -27.69
CA MET A 196 4.81 -28.44 -28.35
C MET A 196 5.49 -29.68 -28.96
N GLY A 197 5.48 -29.79 -30.27
CA GLY A 197 6.22 -30.82 -31.01
C GLY A 197 5.35 -31.59 -31.99
N GLU A 198 4.91 -30.92 -33.02
CA GLU A 198 4.73 -31.46 -34.36
C GLU A 198 4.84 -30.29 -35.33
N GLU A 199 6.02 -30.19 -36.01
CA GLU A 199 6.19 -29.41 -37.23
C GLU A 199 5.36 -30.01 -38.35
#